data_0f2876328b291bf78f581644a15b0556
#
_entry.id   0f2876328b291bf78f581644a15b0556
#
_cell.length_a   1.000
_cell.length_b   1.000
_cell.length_c   1.000
_cell.angle_alpha   90.00
_cell.angle_beta   90.00
_cell.angle_gamma   90.00
#
_symmetry.space_group_name_H-M   'P 1'
#
loop_
_entity.id
_entity.type
_entity.pdbx_description
1 polymer ?
#
loop_
_entity_poly.entity_id
_entity_poly.type
_entity_poly.pdbx_seq_one_letter_code
_entity_poly.pdbx_strand_id
1 'polypeptide(L)'
;MRRFFTILLLALMSVCAFAQRNGLVLSQNSPNPFDGTTCVYLAVEQAGEASLVVADVYGYFQTQWSQPLEAGVHKFRITLRAKGNYVLGAHHNGASGSVVMFCNIGGDANRIEYLGRVDEWTDEVYQNLTADDYEEEFVGYAKNKSNDQSAMTNNSSSFRVALSLSPFTLNQFDAGYTFQIGDRIATTPEELQLIYQSLGSTEMYVRLATKRHKTYKPDGTLDNTTDGKADENANVHTFDQVMTTCRIAAALDIPINPEVMCAYIYMDMDGTQAPRFYRDDYPELYATNATWRTILKDGDAQWSELSLEDICTVLEIYGEFVADSILATGCTVNDWNLGNEANFGFAGIGIGVPNAFDQTLAKAGPMKRYMASLFSLWWLKKHVWCYNAKQYAAVKRGILKAYAKAGKDTSNVRFSTHIATVTSTPRASASFFRYMADNGYAVDVAGISYYPSAPAMSFNKKKLLTKTVTRINKKCGVNVFIGEFSYPSQNMVGPFAGWNQQLGNYTKSQQGQADIYRDVIAWGKDNGLIGIRYWAPDYEGEWYPMSMFEFENKVGTAKQILTNHKEIVQ
;
A
#
# COMPACT_ATOMS: atom_id res chain seq x y z
N MET A 1 10.11 14.37 -29.06
CA MET A 1 9.07 13.35 -28.89
C MET A 1 8.95 12.85 -27.45
N ARG A 2 9.99 12.37 -26.75
CA ARG A 2 9.87 11.88 -25.34
C ARG A 2 9.37 12.93 -24.34
N ARG A 3 9.77 14.19 -24.42
CA ARG A 3 9.30 15.26 -23.51
C ARG A 3 7.84 15.68 -23.74
N PHE A 4 7.35 15.57 -24.96
CA PHE A 4 5.94 15.82 -25.28
C PHE A 4 5.03 14.73 -24.74
N PHE A 5 5.48 13.47 -24.74
CA PHE A 5 4.78 12.33 -24.17
C PHE A 5 4.65 12.42 -22.64
N THR A 6 5.69 12.89 -21.96
CA THR A 6 5.68 13.07 -20.50
C THR A 6 4.74 14.19 -20.08
N ILE A 7 4.68 15.29 -20.83
CA ILE A 7 3.78 16.42 -20.55
C ILE A 7 2.33 16.05 -20.86
N LEU A 8 2.06 15.30 -21.92
CA LEU A 8 0.71 14.81 -22.23
C LEU A 8 0.23 13.77 -21.21
N LEU A 9 1.12 12.91 -20.71
CA LEU A 9 0.82 11.92 -19.68
C LEU A 9 0.58 12.58 -18.30
N LEU A 10 1.36 13.61 -17.95
CA LEU A 10 1.14 14.44 -16.74
C LEU A 10 -0.15 15.26 -16.86
N ALA A 11 -0.49 15.76 -18.05
CA ALA A 11 -1.77 16.43 -18.30
C ALA A 11 -2.95 15.44 -18.21
N LEU A 12 -2.82 14.20 -18.68
CA LEU A 12 -3.83 13.15 -18.53
C LEU A 12 -3.96 12.70 -17.07
N MET A 13 -2.87 12.64 -16.30
CA MET A 13 -2.93 12.34 -14.86
C MET A 13 -3.54 13.49 -14.05
N SER A 14 -3.31 14.75 -14.43
CA SER A 14 -3.95 15.92 -13.80
C SER A 14 -5.44 16.02 -14.14
N VAL A 15 -5.83 15.62 -15.34
CA VAL A 15 -7.25 15.61 -15.77
C VAL A 15 -8.06 14.55 -15.01
N CYS A 16 -7.48 13.38 -14.73
CA CYS A 16 -8.15 12.37 -13.87
C CYS A 16 -8.36 12.83 -12.42
N ALA A 17 -7.54 13.78 -11.92
CA ALA A 17 -7.67 14.33 -10.57
C ALA A 17 -8.68 15.49 -10.47
N PHE A 18 -9.17 16.05 -11.59
CA PHE A 18 -10.05 17.23 -11.63
C PHE A 18 -11.51 16.92 -11.92
N ALA A 19 -11.91 15.65 -12.09
CA ALA A 19 -13.28 15.29 -12.47
C ALA A 19 -14.35 15.57 -11.38
N GLN A 20 -13.99 16.11 -10.23
CA GLN A 20 -14.87 16.29 -9.07
C GLN A 20 -15.01 17.72 -8.55
N ARG A 21 -14.59 18.74 -9.28
CA ARG A 21 -14.81 20.13 -8.83
C ARG A 21 -15.65 20.88 -9.85
N ASN A 22 -16.76 21.45 -9.39
CA ASN A 22 -17.69 22.36 -10.08
C ASN A 22 -18.92 21.70 -10.75
N GLY A 23 -19.59 20.77 -10.08
CA GLY A 23 -20.94 20.37 -10.49
C GLY A 23 -21.04 19.43 -11.70
N LEU A 24 -19.94 18.71 -12.05
CA LEU A 24 -19.93 17.68 -13.07
C LEU A 24 -19.30 16.38 -12.54
N VAL A 25 -20.00 15.25 -12.74
CA VAL A 25 -19.44 13.91 -12.45
C VAL A 25 -19.65 13.00 -13.66
N LEU A 26 -18.56 12.40 -14.15
CA LEU A 26 -18.58 11.44 -15.26
C LEU A 26 -18.27 10.03 -14.72
N SER A 27 -19.17 9.05 -14.98
CA SER A 27 -18.92 7.68 -14.56
C SER A 27 -17.84 6.99 -15.37
N GLN A 28 -17.22 5.97 -14.80
CA GLN A 28 -16.54 4.97 -15.60
C GLN A 28 -17.56 4.26 -16.50
N ASN A 29 -17.19 3.95 -17.73
CA ASN A 29 -18.07 3.17 -18.62
C ASN A 29 -18.26 1.73 -18.12
N SER A 30 -19.46 1.21 -18.31
CA SER A 30 -19.80 -0.18 -17.96
C SER A 30 -20.55 -0.86 -19.13
N PRO A 31 -20.06 -2.04 -19.57
CA PRO A 31 -18.87 -2.74 -19.14
C PRO A 31 -17.57 -2.04 -19.56
N ASN A 32 -16.46 -2.31 -18.84
CA ASN A 32 -15.11 -1.90 -19.22
C ASN A 32 -14.10 -2.98 -18.76
N PRO A 33 -13.42 -3.72 -19.63
CA PRO A 33 -13.49 -3.64 -21.11
C PRO A 33 -14.84 -4.00 -21.70
N PHE A 34 -15.10 -3.57 -22.97
CA PHE A 34 -16.35 -3.80 -23.66
C PHE A 34 -16.15 -4.29 -25.11
N ASP A 35 -17.21 -4.89 -25.65
CA ASP A 35 -17.28 -5.37 -27.02
C ASP A 35 -18.26 -4.48 -27.79
N GLY A 36 -17.73 -3.63 -28.67
CA GLY A 36 -18.44 -2.71 -29.55
C GLY A 36 -19.13 -1.55 -28.85
N THR A 37 -19.84 -1.80 -27.76
CA THR A 37 -20.72 -0.81 -27.12
C THR A 37 -20.61 -0.85 -25.60
N THR A 38 -20.64 0.34 -24.97
CA THR A 38 -20.64 0.53 -23.50
C THR A 38 -21.55 1.70 -23.11
N CYS A 39 -21.88 1.82 -21.83
CA CYS A 39 -22.64 2.95 -21.30
C CYS A 39 -21.82 3.77 -20.31
N VAL A 40 -22.13 5.06 -20.23
CA VAL A 40 -21.63 6.00 -19.21
C VAL A 40 -22.77 6.84 -18.69
N TYR A 41 -22.56 7.40 -17.51
CA TYR A 41 -23.47 8.39 -16.92
C TYR A 41 -22.73 9.71 -16.71
N LEU A 42 -23.43 10.81 -16.93
CA LEU A 42 -22.97 12.17 -16.67
C LEU A 42 -23.98 12.84 -15.74
N ALA A 43 -23.53 13.22 -14.55
CA ALA A 43 -24.33 14.05 -13.66
C ALA A 43 -23.91 15.50 -13.76
N VAL A 44 -24.86 16.38 -13.82
CA VAL A 44 -24.69 17.83 -13.82
C VAL A 44 -25.60 18.45 -12.77
N GLU A 45 -25.05 19.35 -11.96
CA GLU A 45 -25.80 20.00 -10.86
C GLU A 45 -26.71 21.11 -11.34
N GLN A 46 -26.40 21.72 -12.48
CA GLN A 46 -27.13 22.84 -13.05
C GLN A 46 -27.41 22.59 -14.53
N ALA A 47 -28.45 23.19 -15.05
CA ALA A 47 -28.70 23.17 -16.48
C ALA A 47 -27.63 23.96 -17.25
N GLY A 48 -27.23 23.47 -18.42
CA GLY A 48 -26.26 24.14 -19.27
C GLY A 48 -25.74 23.27 -20.42
N GLU A 49 -24.87 23.87 -21.24
CA GLU A 49 -24.25 23.18 -22.37
C GLU A 49 -23.31 22.07 -21.88
N ALA A 50 -23.50 20.87 -22.40
CA ALA A 50 -22.67 19.72 -22.10
C ALA A 50 -22.09 19.11 -23.38
N SER A 51 -20.87 18.60 -23.29
CA SER A 51 -20.27 17.86 -24.40
C SER A 51 -19.52 16.61 -23.91
N LEU A 52 -19.57 15.58 -24.72
CA LEU A 52 -18.78 14.35 -24.58
C LEU A 52 -17.90 14.18 -25.81
N VAL A 53 -16.62 13.91 -25.63
CA VAL A 53 -15.65 13.72 -26.71
C VAL A 53 -14.88 12.42 -26.47
N VAL A 54 -14.79 11.57 -27.48
CA VAL A 54 -13.95 10.36 -27.47
C VAL A 54 -12.74 10.58 -28.38
N ALA A 55 -11.56 10.34 -27.84
CA ALA A 55 -10.31 10.25 -28.58
C ALA A 55 -9.59 8.94 -28.25
N ASP A 56 -8.73 8.44 -29.12
CA ASP A 56 -7.82 7.36 -28.75
C ASP A 56 -6.69 7.86 -27.84
N VAL A 57 -5.92 6.94 -27.29
CA VAL A 57 -4.81 7.28 -26.38
C VAL A 57 -3.67 8.07 -27.04
N TYR A 58 -3.67 8.21 -28.36
CA TYR A 58 -2.73 9.04 -29.13
C TYR A 58 -3.30 10.45 -29.38
N GLY A 59 -4.55 10.71 -28.96
CA GLY A 59 -5.23 11.98 -29.13
C GLY A 59 -6.00 12.13 -30.45
N TYR A 60 -6.10 11.06 -31.26
CA TYR A 60 -6.90 11.14 -32.48
C TYR A 60 -8.39 11.07 -32.14
N PHE A 61 -9.11 12.10 -32.59
CA PHE A 61 -10.54 12.24 -32.42
C PHE A 61 -11.31 11.07 -33.07
N GLN A 62 -12.31 10.56 -32.34
CA GLN A 62 -13.17 9.45 -32.78
C GLN A 62 -14.62 9.87 -32.98
N THR A 63 -15.23 10.53 -32.00
CA THR A 63 -16.62 10.99 -32.05
C THR A 63 -16.88 12.00 -30.94
N GLN A 64 -17.96 12.79 -31.10
CA GLN A 64 -18.43 13.73 -30.09
C GLN A 64 -19.96 13.80 -30.05
N TRP A 65 -20.44 14.28 -28.92
CA TRP A 65 -21.84 14.68 -28.69
C TRP A 65 -21.84 16.01 -27.93
N SER A 66 -22.81 16.91 -28.25
CA SER A 66 -22.95 18.18 -27.55
C SER A 66 -24.41 18.67 -27.63
N GLN A 67 -25.04 18.90 -26.49
CA GLN A 67 -26.37 19.49 -26.34
C GLN A 67 -26.53 20.07 -24.93
N PRO A 68 -27.49 20.99 -24.72
CA PRO A 68 -27.88 21.41 -23.39
C PRO A 68 -28.44 20.24 -22.58
N LEU A 69 -28.05 20.13 -21.30
CA LEU A 69 -28.62 19.21 -20.33
C LEU A 69 -29.29 19.99 -19.20
N GLU A 70 -30.38 19.45 -18.67
CA GLU A 70 -30.96 19.90 -17.40
C GLU A 70 -30.16 19.34 -16.23
N ALA A 71 -30.32 19.92 -15.04
CA ALA A 71 -29.73 19.34 -13.83
C ALA A 71 -30.21 17.89 -13.62
N GLY A 72 -29.32 16.99 -13.29
CA GLY A 72 -29.62 15.58 -13.05
C GLY A 72 -28.60 14.63 -13.65
N VAL A 73 -28.98 13.36 -13.72
CA VAL A 73 -28.15 12.27 -14.23
C VAL A 73 -28.60 11.87 -15.63
N HIS A 74 -27.66 11.78 -16.54
CA HIS A 74 -27.90 11.51 -17.95
C HIS A 74 -27.12 10.27 -18.40
N LYS A 75 -27.79 9.38 -19.11
CA LYS A 75 -27.20 8.13 -19.61
C LYS A 75 -26.85 8.26 -21.09
N PHE A 76 -25.67 7.77 -21.43
CA PHE A 76 -25.16 7.75 -22.80
C PHE A 76 -24.70 6.34 -23.17
N ARG A 77 -24.86 6.00 -24.44
CA ARG A 77 -24.28 4.81 -25.06
C ARG A 77 -23.16 5.24 -25.99
N ILE A 78 -22.02 4.56 -25.87
CA ILE A 78 -20.85 4.80 -26.71
C ILE A 78 -20.57 3.55 -27.51
N THR A 79 -20.49 3.69 -28.82
CA THR A 79 -20.09 2.63 -29.76
C THR A 79 -18.77 3.04 -30.40
N LEU A 80 -17.81 2.11 -30.47
CA LEU A 80 -16.51 2.35 -31.10
C LEU A 80 -16.20 1.25 -32.11
N ARG A 81 -15.80 1.66 -33.33
CA ARG A 81 -15.58 0.75 -34.45
C ARG A 81 -14.34 -0.12 -34.31
N ALA A 82 -13.30 0.39 -33.68
CA ALA A 82 -12.02 -0.30 -33.60
C ALA A 82 -11.71 -0.80 -32.18
N LYS A 83 -11.04 -1.92 -32.10
CA LYS A 83 -10.39 -2.36 -30.87
C LYS A 83 -9.32 -1.36 -30.48
N GLY A 84 -9.25 -0.96 -29.20
CA GLY A 84 -8.25 -0.02 -28.73
C GLY A 84 -8.53 0.56 -27.35
N ASN A 85 -7.66 1.47 -26.96
CA ASN A 85 -7.77 2.23 -25.75
C ASN A 85 -8.17 3.66 -26.08
N TYR A 86 -9.15 4.18 -25.37
CA TYR A 86 -9.78 5.48 -25.64
C TYR A 86 -9.91 6.30 -24.38
N VAL A 87 -9.98 7.62 -24.54
CA VAL A 87 -10.34 8.56 -23.49
C VAL A 87 -11.67 9.19 -23.85
N LEU A 88 -12.62 9.12 -22.92
CA LEU A 88 -13.86 9.89 -22.96
C LEU A 88 -13.67 11.12 -22.07
N GLY A 89 -13.79 12.30 -22.64
CA GLY A 89 -13.85 13.58 -21.94
C GLY A 89 -15.29 14.09 -21.87
N ALA A 90 -15.66 14.69 -20.75
CA ALA A 90 -16.92 15.42 -20.56
C ALA A 90 -16.64 16.86 -20.18
N HIS A 91 -17.45 17.81 -20.68
CA HIS A 91 -17.37 19.23 -20.32
C HIS A 91 -18.79 19.75 -20.06
N HIS A 92 -18.94 20.58 -19.03
CA HIS A 92 -20.18 21.25 -18.68
C HIS A 92 -19.91 22.51 -17.86
N ASN A 93 -20.39 23.68 -18.28
CA ASN A 93 -20.29 24.95 -17.56
C ASN A 93 -18.86 25.25 -17.04
N GLY A 94 -17.84 24.97 -17.83
CA GLY A 94 -16.42 25.17 -17.46
C GLY A 94 -15.82 24.06 -16.60
N ALA A 95 -16.62 23.10 -16.14
CA ALA A 95 -16.13 21.88 -15.50
C ALA A 95 -15.77 20.82 -16.54
N SER A 96 -14.81 19.94 -16.21
CA SER A 96 -14.44 18.85 -17.09
C SER A 96 -14.10 17.58 -16.31
N GLY A 97 -14.37 16.42 -16.92
CA GLY A 97 -14.02 15.13 -16.40
C GLY A 97 -13.58 14.19 -17.52
N SER A 98 -12.84 13.13 -17.21
CA SER A 98 -12.49 12.13 -18.20
C SER A 98 -12.36 10.73 -17.61
N VAL A 99 -12.60 9.71 -18.44
CA VAL A 99 -12.42 8.30 -18.10
C VAL A 99 -11.75 7.56 -19.25
N VAL A 100 -11.02 6.49 -18.91
CA VAL A 100 -10.36 5.63 -19.90
C VAL A 100 -11.23 4.42 -20.18
N MET A 101 -11.42 4.14 -21.46
CA MET A 101 -12.25 3.05 -21.98
C MET A 101 -11.41 2.05 -22.77
N PHE A 102 -11.76 0.77 -22.67
CA PHE A 102 -11.10 -0.33 -23.37
C PHE A 102 -12.10 -1.08 -24.25
N CYS A 103 -11.97 -0.93 -25.56
CA CYS A 103 -12.72 -1.69 -26.53
C CYS A 103 -11.95 -2.95 -26.94
N ASN A 104 -12.48 -4.13 -26.62
CA ASN A 104 -11.88 -5.42 -26.98
C ASN A 104 -12.20 -5.83 -28.40
N ILE A 105 -13.46 -5.62 -28.81
CA ILE A 105 -13.96 -5.93 -30.15
C ILE A 105 -14.67 -4.67 -30.65
N GLY A 106 -14.35 -4.24 -31.87
CA GLY A 106 -14.99 -3.07 -32.46
C GLY A 106 -16.45 -3.31 -32.82
N GLY A 107 -17.25 -2.26 -32.73
CA GLY A 107 -18.64 -2.21 -33.16
C GLY A 107 -18.80 -1.74 -34.62
N ASP A 108 -20.00 -1.34 -34.96
CA ASP A 108 -20.40 -0.93 -36.31
C ASP A 108 -19.98 0.52 -36.67
N ALA A 109 -19.84 1.39 -35.68
CA ALA A 109 -19.57 2.81 -35.87
C ALA A 109 -18.84 3.43 -34.70
N ASN A 110 -18.37 4.67 -34.86
CA ASN A 110 -17.97 5.56 -33.77
C ASN A 110 -19.11 6.53 -33.51
N ARG A 111 -19.83 6.41 -32.39
CA ARG A 111 -20.95 7.29 -32.04
C ARG A 111 -21.18 7.37 -30.54
N ILE A 112 -21.76 8.48 -30.12
CA ILE A 112 -22.30 8.72 -28.78
C ILE A 112 -23.79 8.97 -28.93
N GLU A 113 -24.60 8.18 -28.24
CA GLU A 113 -26.07 8.27 -28.25
C GLU A 113 -26.54 8.71 -26.85
N TYR A 114 -27.31 9.76 -26.79
CA TYR A 114 -28.00 10.17 -25.57
C TYR A 114 -29.24 9.28 -25.34
N LEU A 115 -29.29 8.61 -24.19
CA LEU A 115 -30.37 7.68 -23.84
C LEU A 115 -31.41 8.30 -22.91
N GLY A 116 -31.25 9.56 -22.53
CA GLY A 116 -32.17 10.29 -21.67
C GLY A 116 -31.66 10.52 -20.25
N ARG A 117 -32.46 11.26 -19.49
CA ARG A 117 -32.28 11.48 -18.06
C ARG A 117 -32.71 10.22 -17.31
N VAL A 118 -32.04 9.91 -16.23
CA VAL A 118 -32.35 8.78 -15.34
C VAL A 118 -32.60 9.30 -13.93
N ASP A 119 -33.60 8.76 -13.26
CA ASP A 119 -34.00 9.23 -11.93
C ASP A 119 -33.11 8.65 -10.82
N GLU A 120 -32.50 7.49 -11.09
CA GLU A 120 -31.59 6.83 -10.17
C GLU A 120 -30.34 6.31 -10.88
N TRP A 121 -29.23 6.30 -10.15
CA TRP A 121 -27.97 5.72 -10.58
C TRP A 121 -28.01 4.20 -10.37
N THR A 122 -28.29 3.45 -11.41
CA THR A 122 -28.43 2.00 -11.32
C THR A 122 -27.11 1.23 -11.47
N ASP A 123 -26.04 1.90 -11.87
CA ASP A 123 -24.73 1.27 -12.06
C ASP A 123 -23.94 1.27 -10.74
N GLU A 124 -23.57 0.07 -10.24
CA GLU A 124 -22.78 -0.09 -9.02
C GLU A 124 -21.44 0.68 -9.08
N VAL A 125 -20.86 0.81 -10.27
CA VAL A 125 -19.63 1.60 -10.47
C VAL A 125 -19.89 3.08 -10.23
N TYR A 126 -21.04 3.55 -10.59
CA TYR A 126 -21.40 4.96 -10.51
C TYR A 126 -21.86 5.40 -9.11
N GLN A 127 -22.72 4.61 -8.47
CA GLN A 127 -23.07 4.80 -7.04
C GLN A 127 -21.83 4.90 -6.15
N ASN A 128 -20.71 4.44 -6.70
CA ASN A 128 -19.42 4.45 -6.07
C ASN A 128 -18.60 5.73 -6.26
N LEU A 129 -19.02 6.63 -7.14
CA LEU A 129 -18.31 7.87 -7.47
C LEU A 129 -18.94 9.12 -6.84
N THR A 130 -20.15 9.03 -6.30
CA THR A 130 -20.78 10.14 -5.58
C THR A 130 -20.07 10.34 -4.25
N ALA A 131 -19.40 11.48 -4.13
CA ALA A 131 -18.36 11.71 -3.14
C ALA A 131 -18.86 12.05 -1.74
N ASP A 132 -20.01 12.67 -1.62
CA ASP A 132 -20.35 13.45 -0.43
C ASP A 132 -20.79 12.59 0.76
N ASP A 133 -21.43 11.45 0.51
CA ASP A 133 -22.02 10.62 1.57
C ASP A 133 -20.99 9.89 2.46
N TYR A 134 -19.72 9.82 2.08
CA TYR A 134 -18.70 9.04 2.78
C TYR A 134 -17.68 9.88 3.56
N GLU A 135 -17.51 11.13 3.24
CA GLU A 135 -16.64 12.02 4.02
C GLU A 135 -17.24 12.32 5.40
N GLU A 136 -18.56 12.39 5.49
CA GLU A 136 -19.29 12.61 6.74
C GLU A 136 -19.16 11.44 7.74
N GLU A 137 -18.99 10.19 7.27
CA GLU A 137 -18.94 9.03 8.15
C GLU A 137 -17.67 8.95 9.03
N PHE A 138 -16.50 9.46 8.62
CA PHE A 138 -15.33 9.52 9.50
C PHE A 138 -15.34 10.75 10.40
N VAL A 139 -15.71 11.90 9.86
CA VAL A 139 -15.68 13.15 10.62
C VAL A 139 -16.54 13.03 11.87
N GLY A 140 -15.91 13.06 13.03
CA GLY A 140 -16.58 12.93 14.31
C GLY A 140 -17.11 11.52 14.64
N TYR A 141 -16.71 10.49 13.88
CA TYR A 141 -17.19 9.12 14.10
C TYR A 141 -17.05 8.69 15.57
N ALA A 142 -15.90 8.93 16.17
CA ALA A 142 -15.65 8.63 17.58
C ALA A 142 -16.53 9.44 18.55
N LYS A 143 -16.80 10.73 18.22
CA LYS A 143 -17.67 11.60 19.05
C LYS A 143 -19.14 11.22 18.94
N ASN A 144 -19.60 10.84 17.75
CA ASN A 144 -21.01 10.44 17.54
C ASN A 144 -21.33 9.12 18.29
N LYS A 145 -20.34 8.24 18.41
CA LYS A 145 -20.48 6.96 19.11
C LYS A 145 -20.60 7.09 20.65
N SER A 146 -19.92 8.08 21.24
CA SER A 146 -20.02 8.32 22.69
C SER A 146 -21.42 8.72 23.14
N ASN A 147 -22.27 9.16 22.21
CA ASN A 147 -23.67 9.53 22.47
C ASN A 147 -24.65 8.36 22.24
N ASP A 148 -24.21 7.24 21.67
CA ASP A 148 -25.06 6.10 21.34
C ASP A 148 -24.60 4.85 22.11
N GLN A 149 -25.04 4.72 23.37
CA GLN A 149 -24.65 3.60 24.25
C GLN A 149 -25.29 2.24 23.88
N SER A 150 -25.98 2.13 22.75
CA SER A 150 -26.82 0.95 22.45
C SER A 150 -26.21 -0.11 21.53
N ALA A 151 -24.98 0.07 20.98
CA ALA A 151 -24.38 -0.84 20.01
C ALA A 151 -23.04 -1.43 20.48
N MET A 152 -23.01 -2.09 21.63
CA MET A 152 -21.90 -3.00 21.95
C MET A 152 -22.23 -4.41 21.46
N THR A 153 -21.90 -4.74 20.24
CA THR A 153 -21.77 -6.13 19.83
C THR A 153 -20.40 -6.65 20.27
N ASN A 154 -20.44 -7.59 21.19
CA ASN A 154 -19.29 -8.30 21.73
C ASN A 154 -18.54 -9.09 20.64
N ASN A 155 -17.49 -8.52 20.08
CA ASN A 155 -16.40 -9.25 19.47
C ASN A 155 -15.09 -8.72 20.09
N SER A 156 -14.77 -9.23 21.29
CA SER A 156 -13.61 -8.81 22.06
C SER A 156 -12.33 -9.57 21.66
N SER A 157 -11.88 -9.45 20.42
CA SER A 157 -10.45 -9.47 20.18
C SER A 157 -9.97 -8.03 20.31
N SER A 158 -9.04 -7.76 21.21
CA SER A 158 -8.52 -6.40 21.42
C SER A 158 -8.01 -5.84 20.08
N PHE A 159 -8.47 -4.64 19.71
CA PHE A 159 -8.00 -3.96 18.51
C PHE A 159 -6.49 -3.74 18.62
N ARG A 160 -5.74 -4.18 17.62
CA ARG A 160 -4.28 -4.16 17.61
C ARG A 160 -3.78 -2.78 17.19
N VAL A 161 -2.85 -2.23 17.96
CA VAL A 161 -2.23 -0.93 17.68
C VAL A 161 -0.72 -1.11 17.62
N ALA A 162 -0.15 -1.01 16.42
CA ALA A 162 1.28 -1.06 16.23
C ALA A 162 1.83 0.37 16.17
N LEU A 163 2.16 0.92 17.33
CA LEU A 163 3.00 2.10 17.48
C LEU A 163 4.38 1.60 17.90
N SER A 164 5.33 1.67 17.01
CA SER A 164 6.63 1.01 17.19
C SER A 164 7.77 1.83 16.61
N LEU A 165 8.99 1.52 17.04
CA LEU A 165 10.21 2.03 16.44
C LEU A 165 10.14 1.86 14.93
N SER A 166 10.39 2.95 14.18
CA SER A 166 10.45 2.91 12.73
C SER A 166 11.77 2.32 12.22
N PRO A 167 11.91 2.03 10.93
CA PRO A 167 13.20 1.60 10.36
C PRO A 167 14.33 2.62 10.53
N PHE A 168 14.01 3.86 10.87
CA PHE A 168 14.97 4.96 11.02
C PHE A 168 15.44 5.19 12.47
N THR A 169 14.69 4.68 13.45
CA THR A 169 14.84 5.01 14.88
C THR A 169 16.23 4.69 15.41
N LEU A 170 16.74 3.49 15.13
CA LEU A 170 18.08 3.09 15.63
C LEU A 170 19.17 4.01 15.08
N ASN A 171 19.08 4.38 13.80
CA ASN A 171 20.03 5.31 13.18
C ASN A 171 19.92 6.72 13.77
N GLN A 172 18.73 7.17 14.14
CA GLN A 172 18.55 8.47 14.79
C GLN A 172 19.15 8.49 16.18
N PHE A 173 18.97 7.45 17.00
CA PHE A 173 19.65 7.34 18.29
C PHE A 173 21.17 7.27 18.14
N ASP A 174 21.69 6.50 17.19
CA ASP A 174 23.14 6.46 16.88
C ASP A 174 23.67 7.85 16.49
N ALA A 175 22.83 8.67 15.84
CA ALA A 175 23.15 10.05 15.49
C ALA A 175 22.97 11.05 16.66
N GLY A 176 22.55 10.59 17.83
CA GLY A 176 22.40 11.40 19.04
C GLY A 176 21.05 12.09 19.19
N TYR A 177 19.99 11.55 18.56
CA TYR A 177 18.61 12.04 18.77
C TYR A 177 18.09 11.60 20.14
N THR A 178 17.18 12.40 20.68
CA THR A 178 16.36 12.08 21.85
C THR A 178 14.89 12.39 21.57
N PHE A 179 13.98 11.77 22.31
CA PHE A 179 12.54 11.94 22.09
C PHE A 179 11.84 12.34 23.39
N GLN A 180 11.15 13.47 23.36
CA GLN A 180 10.43 14.01 24.51
C GLN A 180 8.91 13.80 24.34
N ILE A 181 8.27 13.12 25.27
CA ILE A 181 6.83 12.85 25.33
C ILE A 181 6.30 13.29 26.71
N GLY A 182 5.72 14.48 26.78
CA GLY A 182 5.40 15.12 28.05
C GLY A 182 6.65 15.35 28.89
N ASP A 183 6.65 14.86 30.14
CA ASP A 183 7.78 14.98 31.05
C ASP A 183 8.82 13.84 30.89
N ARG A 184 8.58 12.90 29.99
CA ARG A 184 9.47 11.76 29.74
C ARG A 184 10.39 12.04 28.55
N ILE A 185 11.66 11.67 28.71
CA ILE A 185 12.66 11.76 27.64
C ILE A 185 13.22 10.37 27.40
N ALA A 186 13.11 9.90 26.16
CA ALA A 186 13.77 8.69 25.70
C ALA A 186 15.13 9.04 25.10
N THR A 187 16.17 8.40 25.61
CA THR A 187 17.58 8.51 25.17
C THR A 187 18.07 7.21 24.53
N THR A 188 17.24 6.16 24.60
CA THR A 188 17.49 4.86 23.97
C THR A 188 16.25 4.35 23.24
N PRO A 189 16.41 3.45 22.25
CA PRO A 189 15.29 2.82 21.57
C PRO A 189 14.35 2.07 22.52
N GLU A 190 14.88 1.40 23.53
CA GLU A 190 14.12 0.67 24.54
C GLU A 190 13.19 1.60 25.33
N GLU A 191 13.73 2.75 25.76
CA GLU A 191 12.95 3.76 26.50
C GLU A 191 11.82 4.31 25.62
N LEU A 192 12.07 4.59 24.33
CA LEU A 192 11.06 5.06 23.41
C LEU A 192 9.94 4.03 23.21
N GLN A 193 10.30 2.76 23.00
CA GLN A 193 9.31 1.69 22.83
C GLN A 193 8.52 1.44 24.12
N LEU A 194 9.15 1.52 25.28
CA LEU A 194 8.45 1.43 26.57
C LEU A 194 7.44 2.57 26.75
N ILE A 195 7.78 3.78 26.31
CA ILE A 195 6.83 4.90 26.29
C ILE A 195 5.66 4.60 25.33
N TYR A 196 5.92 4.14 24.10
CA TYR A 196 4.87 3.76 23.16
C TYR A 196 3.93 2.69 23.72
N GLN A 197 4.48 1.68 24.41
CA GLN A 197 3.69 0.64 25.07
C GLN A 197 2.77 1.24 26.15
N SER A 198 3.30 2.17 26.97
CA SER A 198 2.51 2.87 27.99
C SER A 198 1.39 3.75 27.42
N LEU A 199 1.52 4.15 26.16
CA LEU A 199 0.54 4.93 25.41
C LEU A 199 -0.45 4.06 24.61
N GLY A 200 -0.42 2.74 24.78
CA GLY A 200 -1.39 1.81 24.21
C GLY A 200 -0.91 1.04 22.99
N SER A 201 0.40 1.03 22.68
CA SER A 201 0.94 0.11 21.68
C SER A 201 0.79 -1.33 22.18
N THR A 202 0.24 -2.22 21.34
CA THR A 202 0.02 -3.63 21.66
C THR A 202 1.01 -4.56 21.01
N GLU A 203 1.75 -4.08 20.02
CA GLU A 203 2.71 -4.87 19.23
C GLU A 203 3.70 -3.98 18.50
N MET A 204 4.83 -4.55 18.11
CA MET A 204 5.81 -3.90 17.26
C MET A 204 5.74 -4.45 15.83
N TYR A 205 6.07 -3.58 14.88
CA TYR A 205 6.32 -3.97 13.49
C TYR A 205 7.81 -3.79 13.20
N VAL A 206 8.44 -4.78 12.59
CA VAL A 206 9.88 -4.76 12.33
C VAL A 206 10.14 -5.12 10.87
N ARG A 207 10.59 -4.16 10.07
CA ARG A 207 10.84 -4.33 8.63
C ARG A 207 12.24 -4.88 8.39
N LEU A 208 12.35 -6.03 7.71
CA LEU A 208 13.57 -6.79 7.50
C LEU A 208 13.99 -6.80 6.03
N ALA A 209 15.18 -6.26 5.75
CA ALA A 209 15.90 -6.41 4.48
C ALA A 209 16.82 -7.63 4.48
N THR A 210 17.30 -8.05 3.31
CA THR A 210 18.35 -9.08 3.22
C THR A 210 19.77 -8.49 3.37
N LYS A 211 19.94 -7.17 3.37
CA LYS A 211 21.21 -6.54 3.75
C LYS A 211 21.52 -6.88 5.20
N ARG A 212 22.70 -7.47 5.42
CA ARG A 212 23.09 -8.00 6.74
C ARG A 212 23.50 -6.90 7.71
N HIS A 213 24.44 -6.05 7.31
CA HIS A 213 25.10 -5.07 8.15
C HIS A 213 24.96 -3.66 7.58
N LYS A 214 25.11 -2.66 8.45
CA LYS A 214 25.37 -1.29 8.00
C LYS A 214 26.74 -1.24 7.32
N THR A 215 26.85 -0.51 6.24
CA THR A 215 28.12 -0.21 5.58
C THR A 215 28.58 1.20 5.94
N TYR A 216 29.88 1.38 6.08
CA TYR A 216 30.48 2.66 6.41
C TYR A 216 31.51 3.03 5.35
N LYS A 217 31.61 4.33 5.05
CA LYS A 217 32.66 4.90 4.21
C LYS A 217 34.01 4.87 4.94
N PRO A 218 35.13 5.04 4.22
CA PRO A 218 36.44 5.08 4.85
C PRO A 218 36.63 6.18 5.93
N ASP A 219 35.81 7.24 5.87
CA ASP A 219 35.79 8.33 6.84
C ASP A 219 34.96 8.01 8.10
N GLY A 220 34.38 6.81 8.18
CA GLY A 220 33.56 6.37 9.30
C GLY A 220 32.08 6.81 9.24
N THR A 221 31.68 7.55 8.22
CA THR A 221 30.26 7.89 8.02
C THR A 221 29.49 6.73 7.41
N LEU A 222 28.17 6.67 7.72
CA LEU A 222 27.31 5.64 7.16
C LEU A 222 27.32 5.72 5.61
N ASP A 223 27.56 4.60 4.95
CA ASP A 223 27.42 4.53 3.50
C ASP A 223 25.97 4.31 3.12
N ASN A 224 25.30 5.40 2.77
CA ASN A 224 23.92 5.43 2.39
C ASN A 224 23.70 5.10 0.90
N THR A 225 24.74 4.67 0.20
CA THR A 225 24.63 4.32 -1.21
C THR A 225 24.90 2.84 -1.42
N THR A 226 23.87 2.13 -1.90
CA THR A 226 23.99 0.74 -2.31
C THR A 226 23.25 0.58 -3.63
N ASP A 227 23.96 0.13 -4.66
CA ASP A 227 23.40 -0.08 -6.01
C ASP A 227 22.71 1.17 -6.61
N GLY A 228 23.22 2.34 -6.31
CA GLY A 228 22.69 3.62 -6.80
C GLY A 228 21.40 4.06 -6.11
N LYS A 229 21.01 3.43 -5.01
CA LYS A 229 19.93 3.86 -4.12
C LYS A 229 20.49 4.32 -2.79
N ALA A 230 20.00 5.43 -2.27
CA ALA A 230 20.40 5.92 -0.96
C ALA A 230 19.81 5.03 0.15
N ASP A 231 20.67 4.52 1.03
CA ASP A 231 20.24 3.72 2.20
C ASP A 231 19.48 4.53 3.24
N GLU A 232 19.71 5.83 3.30
CA GLU A 232 18.96 6.74 4.19
C GLU A 232 17.46 6.75 3.91
N ASN A 233 17.08 6.47 2.65
CA ASN A 233 15.69 6.26 2.23
C ASN A 233 15.30 4.79 2.24
N ALA A 234 16.17 3.91 2.71
CA ALA A 234 15.84 2.51 2.91
C ALA A 234 14.93 2.40 4.14
N ASN A 235 13.64 2.43 3.90
CA ASN A 235 12.62 2.24 4.93
C ASN A 235 12.58 0.79 5.46
N VAL A 236 13.76 0.25 5.74
CA VAL A 236 14.00 -1.10 6.23
C VAL A 236 15.15 -1.12 7.22
N HIS A 237 15.09 -2.03 8.19
CA HIS A 237 16.25 -2.37 9.00
C HIS A 237 17.15 -3.38 8.28
N THR A 238 18.45 -3.26 8.45
CA THR A 238 19.37 -4.37 8.18
C THR A 238 19.03 -5.55 9.08
N PHE A 239 19.48 -6.74 8.70
CA PHE A 239 19.23 -7.95 9.49
C PHE A 239 19.66 -7.78 10.96
N ASP A 240 20.87 -7.23 11.21
CA ASP A 240 21.38 -7.05 12.57
C ASP A 240 20.57 -6.04 13.39
N GLN A 241 20.10 -4.95 12.75
CA GLN A 241 19.21 -4.00 13.41
C GLN A 241 17.87 -4.64 13.81
N VAL A 242 17.34 -5.52 12.95
CA VAL A 242 16.13 -6.28 13.28
C VAL A 242 16.37 -7.21 14.47
N MET A 243 17.50 -7.90 14.54
CA MET A 243 17.81 -8.74 15.70
C MET A 243 17.92 -7.91 16.98
N THR A 244 18.44 -6.69 16.89
CA THR A 244 18.47 -5.75 18.03
C THR A 244 17.05 -5.36 18.44
N THR A 245 16.18 -4.98 17.49
CA THR A 245 14.78 -4.63 17.77
C THR A 245 13.99 -5.82 18.33
N CYS A 246 14.26 -7.05 17.88
CA CYS A 246 13.63 -8.25 18.44
C CYS A 246 14.05 -8.50 19.90
N ARG A 247 15.32 -8.22 20.27
CA ARG A 247 15.75 -8.32 21.67
C ARG A 247 15.09 -7.26 22.56
N ILE A 248 14.89 -6.04 22.03
CA ILE A 248 14.12 -4.99 22.71
C ILE A 248 12.69 -5.47 22.96
N ALA A 249 12.03 -6.02 21.93
CA ALA A 249 10.69 -6.55 22.05
C ALA A 249 10.59 -7.68 23.10
N ALA A 250 11.57 -8.59 23.12
CA ALA A 250 11.63 -9.67 24.11
C ALA A 250 11.82 -9.11 25.54
N ALA A 251 12.69 -8.12 25.73
CA ALA A 251 12.94 -7.49 27.02
C ALA A 251 11.71 -6.73 27.55
N LEU A 252 10.88 -6.19 26.67
CA LEU A 252 9.67 -5.44 27.03
C LEU A 252 8.40 -6.31 27.04
N ASP A 253 8.52 -7.61 26.76
CA ASP A 253 7.40 -8.56 26.65
C ASP A 253 6.29 -8.05 25.70
N ILE A 254 6.70 -7.45 24.57
CA ILE A 254 5.79 -6.99 23.52
C ILE A 254 5.94 -7.86 22.26
N PRO A 255 4.85 -8.38 21.69
CA PRO A 255 4.95 -9.21 20.50
C PRO A 255 5.34 -8.39 19.26
N ILE A 256 5.95 -9.06 18.28
CA ILE A 256 6.39 -8.45 17.02
C ILE A 256 5.63 -9.02 15.81
N ASN A 257 5.64 -8.23 14.73
CA ASN A 257 5.25 -8.65 13.39
C ASN A 257 6.45 -8.41 12.46
N PRO A 258 7.29 -9.41 12.21
CA PRO A 258 8.41 -9.28 11.28
C PRO A 258 7.89 -9.12 9.86
N GLU A 259 8.22 -8.00 9.21
CA GLU A 259 7.95 -7.76 7.80
C GLU A 259 9.14 -8.21 6.96
N VAL A 260 9.10 -9.46 6.51
CA VAL A 260 10.17 -10.10 5.75
C VAL A 260 10.05 -9.72 4.29
N MET A 261 10.79 -8.68 3.86
CA MET A 261 10.67 -8.14 2.51
C MET A 261 11.28 -9.03 1.44
N CYS A 262 12.25 -9.87 1.77
CA CYS A 262 13.05 -10.63 0.80
C CYS A 262 13.59 -9.74 -0.35
N ALA A 263 14.00 -8.53 -0.01
CA ALA A 263 14.63 -7.56 -0.90
C ALA A 263 15.92 -7.05 -0.25
N TYR A 264 16.91 -6.64 -1.07
CA TYR A 264 18.21 -6.21 -0.51
C TYR A 264 18.06 -5.08 0.48
N ILE A 265 17.48 -3.93 0.06
CA ILE A 265 17.16 -2.80 0.93
C ILE A 265 15.76 -2.22 0.68
N TYR A 266 15.16 -2.47 -0.47
CA TYR A 266 13.96 -1.75 -0.88
C TYR A 266 12.91 -2.65 -1.53
N MET A 267 11.68 -2.47 -1.07
CA MET A 267 10.47 -3.02 -1.68
C MET A 267 9.28 -2.15 -1.32
N ASP A 268 8.54 -1.73 -2.31
CA ASP A 268 7.22 -1.10 -2.18
C ASP A 268 6.37 -1.30 -3.44
N MET A 269 5.28 -0.54 -3.56
CA MET A 269 4.41 -0.58 -4.73
C MET A 269 5.13 -0.20 -6.04
N ASP A 270 6.23 0.53 -5.97
CA ASP A 270 6.99 1.00 -7.14
C ASP A 270 8.05 0.02 -7.61
N GLY A 271 8.40 -0.95 -6.79
CA GLY A 271 9.33 -1.99 -7.20
C GLY A 271 9.77 -2.90 -6.08
N THR A 272 10.39 -3.99 -6.47
CA THR A 272 11.05 -4.91 -5.57
C THR A 272 12.48 -5.10 -6.04
N GLN A 273 13.45 -4.82 -5.16
CA GLN A 273 14.83 -5.22 -5.41
C GLN A 273 14.96 -6.73 -5.30
N ALA A 274 15.88 -7.31 -6.07
CA ALA A 274 16.32 -8.67 -5.83
C ALA A 274 16.98 -8.77 -4.45
N PRO A 275 16.75 -9.84 -3.71
CA PRO A 275 17.55 -10.13 -2.53
C PRO A 275 19.01 -10.35 -2.94
N ARG A 276 19.93 -10.04 -2.03
CA ARG A 276 21.35 -10.34 -2.19
C ARG A 276 21.82 -11.11 -0.97
N PHE A 277 22.57 -12.14 -1.23
CA PHE A 277 23.05 -13.07 -0.23
C PHE A 277 24.56 -13.27 -0.41
N TYR A 278 25.31 -12.20 -0.15
CA TYR A 278 26.77 -12.25 -0.25
C TYR A 278 27.34 -13.27 0.74
N ARG A 279 28.44 -13.89 0.37
CA ARG A 279 29.09 -14.93 1.19
C ARG A 279 29.51 -14.38 2.56
N ASP A 280 30.04 -13.17 2.58
CA ASP A 280 30.49 -12.55 3.83
C ASP A 280 29.34 -12.08 4.72
N ASP A 281 28.15 -11.85 4.13
CA ASP A 281 26.94 -11.48 4.87
C ASP A 281 26.25 -12.70 5.51
N TYR A 282 26.37 -13.89 4.89
CA TYR A 282 25.69 -15.11 5.33
C TYR A 282 26.66 -16.30 5.46
N PRO A 283 27.82 -16.16 6.16
CA PRO A 283 28.84 -17.18 6.23
C PRO A 283 28.32 -18.50 6.82
N GLU A 284 27.35 -18.44 7.75
CA GLU A 284 26.73 -19.61 8.36
C GLU A 284 25.95 -20.46 7.35
N LEU A 285 25.22 -19.84 6.42
CA LEU A 285 24.49 -20.57 5.37
C LEU A 285 25.46 -21.15 4.33
N TYR A 286 26.49 -20.40 3.97
CA TYR A 286 27.53 -20.89 3.06
C TYR A 286 28.38 -22.00 3.67
N ALA A 287 28.58 -22.01 4.99
CA ALA A 287 29.29 -23.08 5.67
C ALA A 287 28.48 -24.39 5.78
N THR A 288 27.18 -24.27 6.05
CA THR A 288 26.36 -25.43 6.47
C THR A 288 25.41 -25.96 5.42
N ASN A 289 25.01 -25.15 4.42
CA ASN A 289 23.99 -25.54 3.44
C ASN A 289 24.57 -25.70 2.02
N ALA A 290 24.76 -26.94 1.59
CA ALA A 290 25.31 -27.25 0.26
C ALA A 290 24.40 -26.81 -0.90
N THR A 291 23.09 -26.90 -0.75
CA THR A 291 22.11 -26.46 -1.77
C THR A 291 22.18 -24.94 -1.95
N TRP A 292 22.24 -24.19 -0.85
CA TRP A 292 22.45 -22.75 -0.85
C TRP A 292 23.70 -22.35 -1.65
N ARG A 293 24.84 -22.97 -1.31
CA ARG A 293 26.11 -22.68 -2.02
C ARG A 293 26.04 -22.97 -3.51
N THR A 294 25.44 -24.12 -3.86
CA THR A 294 25.37 -24.55 -5.27
C THR A 294 24.52 -23.60 -6.08
N ILE A 295 23.31 -23.25 -5.62
CA ILE A 295 22.39 -22.38 -6.34
C ILE A 295 22.97 -20.96 -6.44
N LEU A 296 23.53 -20.47 -5.35
CA LEU A 296 24.08 -19.11 -5.30
C LEU A 296 25.54 -19.02 -5.80
N LYS A 297 26.09 -20.11 -6.34
CA LYS A 297 27.46 -20.13 -6.91
C LYS A 297 28.49 -19.52 -5.96
N ASP A 298 28.46 -19.91 -4.69
CA ASP A 298 29.30 -19.35 -3.63
C ASP A 298 29.18 -17.80 -3.43
N GLY A 299 28.08 -17.19 -3.85
CA GLY A 299 27.79 -15.77 -3.74
C GLY A 299 27.83 -15.00 -5.04
N ASP A 300 28.21 -15.64 -6.15
CA ASP A 300 28.38 -15.01 -7.47
C ASP A 300 27.13 -15.07 -8.38
N ALA A 301 26.06 -15.77 -7.94
CA ALA A 301 24.85 -15.90 -8.75
C ALA A 301 24.09 -14.58 -8.91
N GLN A 302 23.68 -14.31 -10.15
CA GLN A 302 22.76 -13.21 -10.42
C GLN A 302 21.33 -13.70 -10.22
N TRP A 303 20.56 -13.03 -9.35
CA TRP A 303 19.17 -13.40 -9.04
C TRP A 303 18.28 -13.48 -10.29
N SER A 304 18.50 -12.58 -11.26
CA SER A 304 17.77 -12.55 -12.54
C SER A 304 18.05 -13.72 -13.46
N GLU A 305 19.11 -14.51 -13.23
CA GLU A 305 19.49 -15.68 -14.01
C GLU A 305 18.99 -16.99 -13.42
N LEU A 306 18.53 -16.98 -12.15
CA LEU A 306 18.06 -18.16 -11.47
C LEU A 306 16.72 -18.63 -12.04
N SER A 307 16.51 -19.95 -12.02
CA SER A 307 15.19 -20.52 -12.27
C SER A 307 14.23 -20.17 -11.12
N LEU A 308 12.92 -20.18 -11.40
CA LEU A 308 11.92 -19.95 -10.35
C LEU A 308 12.00 -21.02 -9.24
N GLU A 309 12.38 -22.24 -9.57
CA GLU A 309 12.58 -23.34 -8.62
C GLU A 309 13.76 -23.06 -7.68
N ASP A 310 14.89 -22.63 -8.24
CA ASP A 310 16.07 -22.25 -7.46
C ASP A 310 15.77 -21.05 -6.54
N ILE A 311 15.09 -20.02 -7.07
CA ILE A 311 14.62 -18.88 -6.29
C ILE A 311 13.76 -19.33 -5.11
N CYS A 312 12.78 -20.20 -5.34
CA CYS A 312 11.93 -20.73 -4.27
C CYS A 312 12.73 -21.55 -3.25
N THR A 313 13.70 -22.32 -3.70
CA THR A 313 14.57 -23.11 -2.81
C THR A 313 15.41 -22.20 -1.91
N VAL A 314 16.02 -21.18 -2.48
CA VAL A 314 16.79 -20.18 -1.71
C VAL A 314 15.90 -19.44 -0.71
N LEU A 315 14.70 -19.02 -1.13
CA LEU A 315 13.75 -18.33 -0.25
C LEU A 315 13.23 -19.22 0.89
N GLU A 316 13.08 -20.52 0.68
CA GLU A 316 12.72 -21.46 1.74
C GLU A 316 13.84 -21.60 2.78
N ILE A 317 15.09 -21.73 2.33
CA ILE A 317 16.26 -21.77 3.22
C ILE A 317 16.40 -20.44 4.00
N TYR A 318 16.21 -19.32 3.31
CA TYR A 318 16.27 -18.00 3.94
C TYR A 318 15.15 -17.79 4.96
N GLY A 319 13.93 -18.22 4.64
CA GLY A 319 12.80 -18.18 5.57
C GLY A 319 13.04 -18.96 6.86
N GLU A 320 13.65 -20.16 6.75
CA GLU A 320 14.07 -20.94 7.92
C GLU A 320 15.13 -20.20 8.73
N PHE A 321 16.15 -19.67 8.08
CA PHE A 321 17.23 -18.92 8.72
C PHE A 321 16.73 -17.67 9.47
N VAL A 322 15.85 -16.88 8.84
CA VAL A 322 15.25 -15.69 9.46
C VAL A 322 14.43 -16.07 10.69
N ALA A 323 13.61 -17.12 10.57
CA ALA A 323 12.76 -17.55 11.68
C ALA A 323 13.58 -18.13 12.83
N ASP A 324 14.58 -18.97 12.56
CA ASP A 324 15.52 -19.47 13.59
C ASP A 324 16.18 -18.30 14.33
N SER A 325 16.65 -17.28 13.59
CA SER A 325 17.34 -16.12 14.16
C SER A 325 16.41 -15.27 15.03
N ILE A 326 15.19 -14.99 14.56
CA ILE A 326 14.21 -14.21 15.32
C ILE A 326 13.75 -14.96 16.57
N LEU A 327 13.44 -16.25 16.46
CA LEU A 327 13.02 -17.08 17.60
C LEU A 327 14.12 -17.21 18.66
N ALA A 328 15.38 -17.20 18.24
CA ALA A 328 16.54 -17.24 19.15
C ALA A 328 16.69 -15.97 20.01
N THR A 329 16.07 -14.85 19.62
CA THR A 329 16.05 -13.63 20.46
C THR A 329 15.10 -13.73 21.65
N GLY A 330 14.24 -14.73 21.68
CA GLY A 330 13.23 -14.93 22.73
C GLY A 330 11.95 -14.12 22.55
N CYS A 331 11.81 -13.33 21.47
CA CYS A 331 10.61 -12.55 21.23
C CYS A 331 9.42 -13.43 20.81
N THR A 332 8.21 -12.91 21.07
CA THR A 332 6.95 -13.51 20.60
C THR A 332 6.57 -12.91 19.26
N VAL A 333 6.22 -13.76 18.28
CA VAL A 333 5.75 -13.32 16.96
C VAL A 333 4.23 -13.49 16.87
N ASN A 334 3.51 -12.41 16.54
CA ASN A 334 2.07 -12.45 16.30
C ASN A 334 1.75 -12.92 14.87
N ASP A 335 2.26 -12.19 13.88
CA ASP A 335 2.06 -12.54 12.47
C ASP A 335 3.39 -12.35 11.71
N TRP A 336 3.75 -13.30 10.87
CA TRP A 336 4.82 -13.16 9.90
C TRP A 336 4.29 -12.39 8.69
N ASN A 337 4.66 -11.12 8.54
CA ASN A 337 4.28 -10.34 7.37
C ASN A 337 5.30 -10.56 6.25
N LEU A 338 4.85 -11.13 5.13
CA LEU A 338 5.72 -11.39 3.98
C LEU A 338 5.54 -10.30 2.92
N GLY A 339 6.60 -9.54 2.68
CA GLY A 339 6.62 -8.44 1.71
C GLY A 339 6.04 -7.14 2.23
N ASN A 340 6.41 -6.05 1.57
CA ASN A 340 5.91 -4.70 1.76
C ASN A 340 5.23 -4.23 0.47
N GLU A 341 3.97 -3.78 0.56
CA GLU A 341 3.18 -3.29 -0.59
C GLU A 341 3.26 -4.19 -1.85
N ALA A 342 3.12 -5.49 -1.65
CA ALA A 342 3.56 -6.56 -2.51
C ALA A 342 2.65 -6.86 -3.72
N ASN A 343 1.71 -5.99 -4.09
CA ASN A 343 0.74 -6.28 -5.15
C ASN A 343 1.35 -6.38 -6.56
N PHE A 344 2.54 -5.82 -6.79
CA PHE A 344 3.17 -5.78 -8.12
C PHE A 344 4.52 -6.48 -8.20
N GLY A 345 4.94 -7.13 -7.11
CA GLY A 345 6.17 -7.90 -7.07
C GLY A 345 6.54 -8.33 -5.66
N PHE A 346 7.40 -9.36 -5.58
CA PHE A 346 7.97 -9.87 -4.35
C PHE A 346 9.33 -10.53 -4.63
N ALA A 347 10.27 -10.39 -3.71
CA ALA A 347 11.59 -11.04 -3.75
C ALA A 347 12.29 -10.95 -5.12
N GLY A 348 12.36 -9.74 -5.69
CA GLY A 348 13.01 -9.48 -6.96
C GLY A 348 12.27 -9.99 -8.20
N ILE A 349 11.04 -10.46 -8.07
CA ILE A 349 10.17 -10.83 -9.20
C ILE A 349 8.97 -9.90 -9.22
N GLY A 350 8.97 -8.95 -10.15
CA GLY A 350 7.95 -7.91 -10.24
C GLY A 350 7.92 -7.20 -11.59
N ILE A 351 7.00 -6.27 -11.74
CA ILE A 351 6.80 -5.52 -12.98
C ILE A 351 8.08 -4.72 -13.30
N GLY A 352 8.64 -4.98 -14.49
CA GLY A 352 9.85 -4.32 -14.99
C GLY A 352 11.16 -4.83 -14.40
N VAL A 353 11.13 -5.89 -13.61
CA VAL A 353 12.33 -6.51 -13.04
C VAL A 353 12.82 -7.64 -13.94
N PRO A 354 14.09 -7.65 -14.40
CA PRO A 354 14.65 -8.72 -15.21
C PRO A 354 14.58 -10.07 -14.50
N ASN A 355 14.18 -11.12 -15.25
CA ASN A 355 14.18 -12.49 -14.79
C ASN A 355 14.36 -13.46 -15.97
N ALA A 356 14.75 -14.70 -15.70
CA ALA A 356 15.07 -15.69 -16.71
C ALA A 356 13.85 -16.33 -17.40
N PHE A 357 12.66 -16.24 -16.80
CA PHE A 357 11.52 -17.08 -17.19
C PHE A 357 10.30 -16.32 -17.73
N ASP A 358 10.19 -14.99 -17.56
CA ASP A 358 9.10 -14.20 -18.12
C ASP A 358 9.58 -12.85 -18.67
N GLN A 359 9.88 -12.83 -19.95
CA GLN A 359 10.32 -11.64 -20.65
C GLN A 359 9.21 -10.58 -20.79
N THR A 360 7.94 -10.98 -20.73
CA THR A 360 6.80 -10.05 -20.74
C THR A 360 6.76 -9.23 -19.45
N LEU A 361 7.00 -9.88 -18.32
CA LEU A 361 7.10 -9.24 -17.01
C LEU A 361 8.31 -8.31 -16.97
N ALA A 362 9.48 -8.80 -17.36
CA ALA A 362 10.74 -8.05 -17.34
C ALA A 362 10.71 -6.77 -18.20
N LYS A 363 10.00 -6.80 -19.32
CA LYS A 363 9.87 -5.65 -20.23
C LYS A 363 8.68 -4.72 -19.91
N ALA A 364 7.85 -5.05 -18.95
CA ALA A 364 6.71 -4.21 -18.59
C ALA A 364 7.15 -2.88 -17.97
N GLY A 365 6.65 -1.76 -18.50
CA GLY A 365 6.95 -0.44 -17.96
C GLY A 365 6.18 -0.11 -16.67
N PRO A 366 6.59 0.94 -15.93
CA PRO A 366 5.96 1.31 -14.63
C PRO A 366 4.45 1.55 -14.72
N MET A 367 3.96 2.11 -15.82
CA MET A 367 2.52 2.34 -16.04
C MET A 367 1.70 1.04 -16.03
N LYS A 368 2.35 -0.13 -16.24
CA LYS A 368 1.66 -1.42 -16.23
C LYS A 368 1.05 -1.74 -14.86
N ARG A 369 1.60 -1.23 -13.76
CA ARG A 369 1.05 -1.39 -12.40
C ARG A 369 -0.38 -0.85 -12.32
N TYR A 370 -0.57 0.40 -12.74
CA TYR A 370 -1.87 1.09 -12.73
C TYR A 370 -2.84 0.42 -13.70
N MET A 371 -2.41 0.22 -14.94
CA MET A 371 -3.25 -0.36 -15.99
C MET A 371 -3.69 -1.78 -15.67
N ALA A 372 -2.79 -2.59 -15.10
CA ALA A 372 -3.11 -3.97 -14.75
C ALA A 372 -4.04 -4.05 -13.54
N SER A 373 -3.82 -3.23 -12.52
CA SER A 373 -4.69 -3.17 -11.33
C SER A 373 -6.12 -2.74 -11.65
N LEU A 374 -6.28 -1.76 -12.57
CA LEU A 374 -7.59 -1.26 -12.97
C LEU A 374 -8.31 -2.24 -13.93
N PHE A 375 -7.59 -2.77 -14.91
CA PHE A 375 -8.24 -3.33 -16.10
C PHE A 375 -7.84 -4.76 -16.44
N SER A 376 -6.70 -5.25 -15.96
CA SER A 376 -6.14 -6.51 -16.44
C SER A 376 -5.63 -7.41 -15.33
N LEU A 377 -6.52 -7.75 -14.37
CA LEU A 377 -6.17 -8.71 -13.31
C LEU A 377 -5.70 -10.06 -13.85
N TRP A 378 -6.17 -10.45 -15.04
CA TRP A 378 -5.67 -11.63 -15.71
C TRP A 378 -4.17 -11.54 -16.00
N TRP A 379 -3.70 -10.35 -16.44
CA TRP A 379 -2.28 -10.14 -16.70
C TRP A 379 -1.44 -10.23 -15.40
N LEU A 380 -1.93 -9.61 -14.30
CA LEU A 380 -1.28 -9.75 -12.99
C LEU A 380 -1.22 -11.21 -12.54
N LYS A 381 -2.30 -11.94 -12.66
CA LYS A 381 -2.36 -13.37 -12.32
C LYS A 381 -1.39 -14.20 -13.14
N LYS A 382 -1.28 -13.92 -14.45
CA LYS A 382 -0.44 -14.68 -15.37
C LYS A 382 1.05 -14.36 -15.25
N HIS A 383 1.41 -13.10 -15.01
CA HIS A 383 2.79 -12.64 -15.15
C HIS A 383 3.44 -12.14 -13.85
N VAL A 384 2.65 -11.94 -12.78
CA VAL A 384 3.18 -11.50 -11.47
C VAL A 384 2.80 -12.48 -10.38
N TRP A 385 1.51 -12.61 -10.10
CA TRP A 385 1.03 -13.32 -8.93
C TRP A 385 1.29 -14.82 -8.98
N CYS A 386 1.35 -15.44 -10.17
CA CYS A 386 1.69 -16.87 -10.33
C CYS A 386 3.10 -17.22 -9.84
N TYR A 387 4.02 -16.28 -9.94
CA TYR A 387 5.38 -16.42 -9.44
C TYR A 387 5.45 -16.07 -7.95
N ASN A 388 4.85 -14.94 -7.57
CA ASN A 388 4.90 -14.47 -6.20
C ASN A 388 4.22 -15.46 -5.22
N ALA A 389 3.11 -16.10 -5.61
CA ALA A 389 2.47 -17.11 -4.77
C ALA A 389 3.42 -18.26 -4.40
N LYS A 390 4.25 -18.72 -5.36
CA LYS A 390 5.25 -19.77 -5.13
C LYS A 390 6.37 -19.28 -4.21
N GLN A 391 6.80 -18.03 -4.37
CA GLN A 391 7.83 -17.41 -3.53
C GLN A 391 7.33 -17.26 -2.08
N TYR A 392 6.11 -16.73 -1.88
CA TYR A 392 5.49 -16.65 -0.55
C TYR A 392 5.35 -18.01 0.11
N ALA A 393 4.86 -19.01 -0.64
CA ALA A 393 4.72 -20.36 -0.13
C ALA A 393 6.09 -20.97 0.27
N ALA A 394 7.16 -20.63 -0.43
CA ALA A 394 8.51 -21.09 -0.11
C ALA A 394 9.01 -20.46 1.20
N VAL A 395 8.91 -19.14 1.36
CA VAL A 395 9.29 -18.44 2.62
C VAL A 395 8.48 -19.00 3.79
N LYS A 396 7.14 -19.17 3.61
CA LYS A 396 6.25 -19.75 4.62
C LYS A 396 6.72 -21.14 5.05
N ARG A 397 7.06 -22.01 4.10
CA ARG A 397 7.57 -23.37 4.43
C ARG A 397 8.86 -23.31 5.24
N GLY A 398 9.79 -22.42 4.88
CA GLY A 398 11.02 -22.21 5.65
C GLY A 398 10.75 -21.78 7.09
N ILE A 399 9.88 -20.79 7.29
CA ILE A 399 9.48 -20.32 8.62
C ILE A 399 8.87 -21.49 9.44
N LEU A 400 7.96 -22.26 8.86
CA LEU A 400 7.33 -23.39 9.54
C LEU A 400 8.35 -24.50 9.90
N LYS A 401 9.38 -24.72 9.06
CA LYS A 401 10.49 -25.63 9.39
C LYS A 401 11.26 -25.19 10.63
N ALA A 402 11.53 -23.89 10.77
CA ALA A 402 12.20 -23.35 11.95
C ALA A 402 11.37 -23.61 13.23
N TYR A 403 10.05 -23.37 13.18
CA TYR A 403 9.17 -23.69 14.31
C TYR A 403 9.17 -25.18 14.66
N ALA A 404 9.04 -26.05 13.67
CA ALA A 404 9.09 -27.50 13.88
C ALA A 404 10.43 -27.95 14.48
N LYS A 405 11.55 -27.40 13.99
CA LYS A 405 12.91 -27.65 14.50
C LYS A 405 13.07 -27.21 15.95
N ALA A 406 12.44 -26.08 16.31
CA ALA A 406 12.40 -25.58 17.68
C ALA A 406 11.40 -26.34 18.59
N GLY A 407 10.71 -27.35 18.10
CA GLY A 407 9.69 -28.11 18.84
C GLY A 407 8.42 -27.30 19.14
N LYS A 408 8.18 -26.21 18.40
CA LYS A 408 7.01 -25.34 18.57
C LYS A 408 5.87 -25.79 17.65
N ASP A 409 4.62 -25.58 18.09
CA ASP A 409 3.44 -25.88 17.29
C ASP A 409 3.37 -24.98 16.06
N THR A 410 3.34 -25.60 14.89
CA THR A 410 3.25 -24.90 13.60
C THR A 410 1.82 -24.49 13.23
N SER A 411 0.80 -25.07 13.86
CA SER A 411 -0.61 -24.77 13.57
C SER A 411 -1.03 -23.37 14.02
N ASN A 412 -0.33 -22.79 14.97
CA ASN A 412 -0.58 -21.47 15.54
C ASN A 412 0.26 -20.36 14.89
N VAL A 413 1.14 -20.70 13.94
CA VAL A 413 1.96 -19.71 13.22
C VAL A 413 1.11 -18.97 12.21
N ARG A 414 0.97 -17.68 12.39
CA ARG A 414 0.12 -16.82 11.55
C ARG A 414 0.94 -16.05 10.53
N PHE A 415 0.31 -15.82 9.38
CA PHE A 415 0.92 -15.11 8.27
C PHE A 415 0.06 -13.93 7.83
N SER A 416 0.73 -12.86 7.44
CA SER A 416 0.12 -11.69 6.82
C SER A 416 0.95 -11.24 5.60
N THR A 417 0.35 -10.43 4.78
CA THR A 417 1.00 -9.68 3.70
C THR A 417 0.23 -8.40 3.55
N HIS A 418 0.91 -7.28 3.32
CA HIS A 418 0.20 -6.06 3.02
C HIS A 418 0.46 -5.55 1.61
N ILE A 419 -0.53 -4.83 1.08
CA ILE A 419 -0.57 -4.30 -0.27
C ILE A 419 -0.86 -2.81 -0.27
N ALA A 420 -0.32 -2.09 -1.26
CA ALA A 420 -0.69 -0.69 -1.50
C ALA A 420 -2.12 -0.57 -1.99
N THR A 421 -2.92 0.30 -1.36
CA THR A 421 -4.27 0.62 -1.83
C THR A 421 -4.32 1.91 -2.65
N VAL A 422 -3.29 2.73 -2.60
CA VAL A 422 -3.20 3.99 -3.35
C VAL A 422 -3.35 3.76 -4.86
N THR A 423 -2.83 2.64 -5.36
CA THR A 423 -2.83 2.26 -6.77
C THR A 423 -3.67 1.04 -7.07
N SER A 424 -4.44 0.53 -6.09
CA SER A 424 -5.21 -0.70 -6.23
C SER A 424 -6.70 -0.48 -6.01
N THR A 425 -7.52 -1.10 -6.86
CA THR A 425 -8.97 -1.10 -6.67
C THR A 425 -9.38 -2.10 -5.59
N PRO A 426 -10.55 -1.95 -4.93
CA PRO A 426 -11.08 -2.96 -4.01
C PRO A 426 -11.19 -4.36 -4.62
N ARG A 427 -11.47 -4.41 -5.93
CA ARG A 427 -11.51 -5.66 -6.71
C ARG A 427 -10.12 -6.29 -6.84
N ALA A 428 -9.11 -5.48 -7.17
CA ALA A 428 -7.74 -5.95 -7.32
C ALA A 428 -7.19 -6.44 -5.98
N SER A 429 -7.41 -5.69 -4.89
CA SER A 429 -6.99 -6.03 -3.54
C SER A 429 -7.54 -7.39 -3.07
N ALA A 430 -8.85 -7.58 -3.15
CA ALA A 430 -9.47 -8.86 -2.77
C ALA A 430 -9.04 -10.01 -3.71
N SER A 431 -8.83 -9.71 -5.01
CA SER A 431 -8.36 -10.72 -5.97
C SER A 431 -6.94 -11.16 -5.71
N PHE A 432 -6.07 -10.26 -5.19
CA PHE A 432 -4.72 -10.61 -4.79
C PHE A 432 -4.73 -11.67 -3.68
N PHE A 433 -5.36 -11.39 -2.55
CA PHE A 433 -5.40 -12.31 -1.41
C PHE A 433 -6.05 -13.65 -1.77
N ARG A 434 -7.15 -13.62 -2.52
CA ARG A 434 -7.80 -14.84 -2.99
C ARG A 434 -6.88 -15.65 -3.90
N TYR A 435 -6.21 -15.00 -4.85
CA TYR A 435 -5.31 -15.68 -5.76
C TYR A 435 -4.13 -16.32 -5.02
N MET A 436 -3.55 -15.63 -4.05
CA MET A 436 -2.48 -16.16 -3.22
C MET A 436 -2.95 -17.41 -2.45
N ALA A 437 -4.13 -17.34 -1.84
CA ALA A 437 -4.72 -18.47 -1.11
C ALA A 437 -4.98 -19.68 -2.03
N ASP A 438 -5.57 -19.45 -3.21
CA ASP A 438 -5.85 -20.49 -4.20
C ASP A 438 -4.56 -21.13 -4.78
N ASN A 439 -3.39 -20.49 -4.61
CA ASN A 439 -2.09 -20.95 -5.11
C ASN A 439 -1.06 -21.26 -4.01
N GLY A 440 -1.52 -21.62 -2.82
CA GLY A 440 -0.68 -22.20 -1.75
C GLY A 440 -0.16 -21.21 -0.71
N TYR A 441 -0.57 -19.92 -0.76
CA TYR A 441 -0.24 -18.95 0.26
C TYR A 441 -1.49 -18.23 0.79
N ALA A 442 -2.19 -18.88 1.70
CA ALA A 442 -3.26 -18.22 2.45
C ALA A 442 -2.67 -17.38 3.59
N VAL A 443 -3.17 -16.15 3.74
CA VAL A 443 -2.88 -15.28 4.88
C VAL A 443 -3.96 -15.42 5.95
N ASP A 444 -3.58 -15.20 7.22
CA ASP A 444 -4.50 -15.10 8.36
C ASP A 444 -5.00 -13.66 8.53
N VAL A 445 -4.18 -12.70 8.08
CA VAL A 445 -4.48 -11.27 8.12
C VAL A 445 -4.09 -10.62 6.80
N ALA A 446 -5.01 -9.89 6.19
CA ALA A 446 -4.76 -9.09 5.01
C ALA A 446 -4.35 -7.66 5.41
N GLY A 447 -3.11 -7.29 5.12
CA GLY A 447 -2.61 -5.94 5.36
C GLY A 447 -2.90 -5.00 4.18
N ILE A 448 -3.17 -3.74 4.47
CA ILE A 448 -3.32 -2.68 3.46
C ILE A 448 -2.61 -1.41 3.92
N SER A 449 -1.98 -0.67 3.00
CA SER A 449 -1.52 0.68 3.25
C SER A 449 -2.67 1.67 3.02
N TYR A 450 -2.88 2.60 3.94
CA TYR A 450 -3.92 3.62 3.81
C TYR A 450 -3.37 5.00 4.14
N TYR A 451 -3.16 5.79 3.10
CA TYR A 451 -2.64 7.15 3.19
C TYR A 451 -3.67 8.15 2.64
N PRO A 452 -4.52 8.75 3.48
CA PRO A 452 -5.60 9.63 3.01
C PRO A 452 -5.12 10.86 2.23
N SER A 453 -3.90 11.34 2.51
CA SER A 453 -3.32 12.52 1.85
C SER A 453 -2.55 12.22 0.57
N ALA A 454 -2.30 10.94 0.25
CA ALA A 454 -1.56 10.56 -0.96
C ALA A 454 -2.33 10.89 -2.25
N PRO A 455 -1.64 11.17 -3.37
CA PRO A 455 -2.28 11.26 -4.68
C PRO A 455 -2.87 9.90 -5.04
N ALA A 456 -4.19 9.80 -5.12
CA ALA A 456 -4.86 8.55 -5.42
C ALA A 456 -5.61 8.64 -6.74
N MET A 457 -5.75 7.49 -7.41
CA MET A 457 -6.65 7.34 -8.54
C MET A 457 -8.14 7.27 -8.11
N SER A 458 -8.42 7.17 -6.81
CA SER A 458 -9.76 7.24 -6.24
C SER A 458 -10.09 8.65 -5.79
N PHE A 459 -11.25 9.14 -6.21
CA PHE A 459 -11.78 10.46 -5.82
C PHE A 459 -12.31 10.49 -4.39
N ASN A 460 -12.63 9.33 -3.83
CA ASN A 460 -13.06 9.19 -2.43
C ASN A 460 -12.29 8.05 -1.75
N LYS A 461 -11.25 8.42 -1.04
CA LYS A 461 -10.34 7.47 -0.41
C LYS A 461 -10.95 6.68 0.73
N LYS A 462 -11.93 7.26 1.41
CA LYS A 462 -12.67 6.60 2.46
C LYS A 462 -13.58 5.51 1.89
N LYS A 463 -14.33 5.83 0.85
CA LYS A 463 -15.13 4.86 0.11
C LYS A 463 -14.26 3.72 -0.41
N LEU A 464 -13.05 4.04 -0.90
CA LEU A 464 -12.08 3.04 -1.33
C LEU A 464 -11.69 2.13 -0.15
N LEU A 465 -11.37 2.69 1.01
CA LEU A 465 -11.04 1.92 2.22
C LEU A 465 -12.19 1.01 2.63
N THR A 466 -13.39 1.56 2.81
CA THR A 466 -14.59 0.81 3.21
C THR A 466 -14.85 -0.37 2.26
N LYS A 467 -14.79 -0.13 0.96
CA LYS A 467 -15.00 -1.19 -0.03
C LYS A 467 -13.89 -2.22 -0.06
N THR A 468 -12.64 -1.78 0.12
CA THR A 468 -11.49 -2.68 0.16
C THR A 468 -11.61 -3.62 1.36
N VAL A 469 -11.87 -3.09 2.55
CA VAL A 469 -12.04 -3.87 3.78
C VAL A 469 -13.22 -4.84 3.64
N THR A 470 -14.41 -4.32 3.30
CA THR A 470 -15.61 -5.14 3.13
C THR A 470 -15.42 -6.24 2.08
N ARG A 471 -14.76 -5.93 0.98
CA ARG A 471 -14.57 -6.89 -0.10
C ARG A 471 -13.54 -7.98 0.25
N ILE A 472 -12.46 -7.63 0.92
CA ILE A 472 -11.48 -8.61 1.42
C ILE A 472 -12.16 -9.53 2.43
N ASN A 473 -12.81 -8.99 3.46
CA ASN A 473 -13.51 -9.78 4.46
C ASN A 473 -14.53 -10.73 3.81
N LYS A 474 -15.38 -10.22 2.94
CA LYS A 474 -16.48 -10.99 2.32
C LYS A 474 -16.01 -12.02 1.30
N LYS A 475 -14.93 -11.74 0.55
CA LYS A 475 -14.47 -12.59 -0.56
C LYS A 475 -13.33 -13.54 -0.19
N CYS A 476 -12.54 -13.17 0.81
CA CYS A 476 -11.38 -13.98 1.23
C CYS A 476 -11.60 -14.63 2.61
N GLY A 477 -12.58 -14.17 3.39
CA GLY A 477 -12.84 -14.71 4.74
C GLY A 477 -11.76 -14.35 5.75
N VAL A 478 -10.94 -13.31 5.48
CA VAL A 478 -9.82 -12.91 6.35
C VAL A 478 -10.04 -11.52 6.91
N ASN A 479 -9.54 -11.30 8.12
CA ASN A 479 -9.57 -9.98 8.75
C ASN A 479 -8.58 -9.03 8.08
N VAL A 480 -8.86 -7.73 8.16
CA VAL A 480 -8.03 -6.68 7.55
C VAL A 480 -7.31 -5.89 8.64
N PHE A 481 -6.04 -5.59 8.41
CA PHE A 481 -5.20 -4.74 9.24
C PHE A 481 -4.68 -3.58 8.38
N ILE A 482 -4.71 -2.35 8.89
CA ILE A 482 -4.02 -1.25 8.22
C ILE A 482 -2.53 -1.36 8.56
N GLY A 483 -1.76 -1.92 7.61
CA GLY A 483 -0.32 -2.16 7.74
C GLY A 483 0.52 -0.90 7.69
N GLU A 484 -0.01 0.17 7.06
CA GLU A 484 0.59 1.49 7.04
C GLU A 484 -0.48 2.57 7.03
N PHE A 485 -0.36 3.50 7.96
CA PHE A 485 -1.20 4.69 8.04
C PHE A 485 -0.35 5.88 8.46
N SER A 486 -0.55 7.03 7.84
CA SER A 486 -0.17 8.32 8.40
C SER A 486 -0.97 9.46 7.75
N TYR A 487 -0.97 10.62 8.40
CA TYR A 487 -1.59 11.84 7.90
C TYR A 487 -0.73 13.04 8.30
N PRO A 488 -0.52 14.04 7.39
CA PRO A 488 0.42 15.11 7.67
C PRO A 488 -0.18 16.17 8.62
N SER A 489 0.65 16.62 9.57
CA SER A 489 0.33 17.74 10.47
C SER A 489 0.58 19.12 9.84
N GLN A 490 1.20 19.15 8.67
CA GLN A 490 1.46 20.36 7.87
C GLN A 490 1.66 19.96 6.40
N ASN A 491 1.87 20.92 5.50
CA ASN A 491 2.08 20.59 4.10
C ASN A 491 3.36 19.76 3.88
N MET A 492 3.21 18.67 3.13
CA MET A 492 4.34 17.91 2.61
C MET A 492 5.11 18.73 1.58
N VAL A 493 6.42 18.57 1.55
CA VAL A 493 7.35 19.27 0.65
C VAL A 493 8.23 18.25 -0.09
N GLY A 494 9.11 18.72 -0.97
CA GLY A 494 10.07 17.88 -1.68
C GLY A 494 9.41 16.79 -2.53
N PRO A 495 9.92 15.57 -2.52
CA PRO A 495 9.39 14.44 -3.30
C PRO A 495 7.93 14.11 -2.98
N PHE A 496 7.50 14.41 -1.74
CA PHE A 496 6.16 14.14 -1.24
C PHE A 496 5.19 15.33 -1.36
N ALA A 497 5.56 16.42 -2.08
CA ALA A 497 4.68 17.58 -2.26
C ALA A 497 3.31 17.24 -2.89
N GLY A 498 3.21 16.15 -3.64
CA GLY A 498 1.93 15.62 -4.15
C GLY A 498 1.02 14.99 -3.09
N TRP A 499 1.54 14.69 -1.89
CA TRP A 499 0.83 14.02 -0.79
C TRP A 499 0.10 15.00 0.13
N ASN A 500 -0.45 16.07 -0.45
CA ASN A 500 -1.12 17.15 0.26
C ASN A 500 -2.65 17.14 0.09
N GLN A 501 -3.23 16.03 -0.34
CA GLN A 501 -4.69 15.95 -0.44
C GLN A 501 -5.29 15.92 0.96
N GLN A 502 -6.36 16.69 1.14
CA GLN A 502 -7.11 16.73 2.38
C GLN A 502 -8.29 15.77 2.28
N LEU A 503 -8.53 14.99 3.32
CA LEU A 503 -9.72 14.16 3.43
C LEU A 503 -10.75 14.90 4.28
N GLY A 504 -11.87 15.28 3.67
CA GLY A 504 -12.95 15.96 4.37
C GLY A 504 -12.48 17.23 5.11
N ASN A 505 -12.92 17.39 6.33
CA ASN A 505 -12.60 18.53 7.18
C ASN A 505 -11.32 18.36 8.02
N TYR A 506 -10.59 17.26 7.87
CA TYR A 506 -9.33 17.09 8.59
C TYR A 506 -8.26 18.02 8.03
N THR A 507 -7.94 19.07 8.79
CA THR A 507 -6.89 20.01 8.41
C THR A 507 -5.51 19.38 8.51
N LYS A 508 -4.56 19.88 7.73
CA LYS A 508 -3.14 19.53 7.89
C LYS A 508 -2.58 20.33 9.07
N SER A 509 -2.82 19.81 10.27
CA SER A 509 -2.43 20.36 11.56
C SER A 509 -2.25 19.23 12.56
N GLN A 510 -1.61 19.46 13.69
CA GLN A 510 -1.48 18.45 14.74
C GLN A 510 -2.86 17.95 15.22
N GLN A 511 -3.85 18.83 15.32
CA GLN A 511 -5.22 18.46 15.66
C GLN A 511 -5.87 17.61 14.58
N GLY A 512 -5.77 17.99 13.30
CA GLY A 512 -6.35 17.23 12.20
C GLY A 512 -5.69 15.85 12.03
N GLN A 513 -4.37 15.76 12.28
CA GLN A 513 -3.64 14.49 12.32
C GLN A 513 -4.17 13.55 13.43
N ALA A 514 -4.40 14.09 14.62
CA ALA A 514 -4.94 13.33 15.75
C ALA A 514 -6.41 12.93 15.52
N ASP A 515 -7.22 13.83 14.98
CA ASP A 515 -8.64 13.59 14.74
C ASP A 515 -8.89 12.50 13.70
N ILE A 516 -8.19 12.54 12.55
CA ILE A 516 -8.35 11.50 11.52
C ILE A 516 -7.88 10.12 12.03
N TYR A 517 -6.79 10.08 12.79
CA TYR A 517 -6.29 8.81 13.35
C TYR A 517 -7.29 8.20 14.32
N ARG A 518 -7.85 9.01 15.24
CA ARG A 518 -8.91 8.58 16.16
C ARG A 518 -10.14 8.06 15.43
N ASP A 519 -10.63 8.81 14.44
CA ASP A 519 -11.87 8.47 13.75
C ASP A 519 -11.69 7.22 12.86
N VAL A 520 -10.52 7.03 12.23
CA VAL A 520 -10.19 5.79 11.50
C VAL A 520 -10.14 4.58 12.41
N ILE A 521 -9.56 4.70 13.62
CA ILE A 521 -9.53 3.62 14.61
C ILE A 521 -10.95 3.27 15.05
N ALA A 522 -11.75 4.26 15.45
CA ALA A 522 -13.12 4.05 15.89
C ALA A 522 -13.98 3.41 14.79
N TRP A 523 -13.87 3.90 13.56
CA TRP A 523 -14.54 3.31 12.41
C TRP A 523 -14.06 1.87 12.15
N GLY A 524 -12.77 1.64 12.24
CA GLY A 524 -12.16 0.35 11.97
C GLY A 524 -12.63 -0.75 12.91
N LYS A 525 -12.75 -0.42 14.21
CA LYS A 525 -13.29 -1.33 15.23
C LYS A 525 -14.68 -1.85 14.88
N ASP A 526 -15.51 -1.05 14.22
CA ASP A 526 -16.87 -1.40 13.83
C ASP A 526 -17.00 -2.02 12.44
N ASN A 527 -16.00 -1.87 11.58
CA ASN A 527 -16.12 -2.18 10.17
C ASN A 527 -15.14 -3.27 9.68
N GLY A 528 -14.67 -4.13 10.60
CA GLY A 528 -13.90 -5.33 10.24
C GLY A 528 -12.40 -5.10 10.11
N LEU A 529 -11.88 -4.02 10.67
CA LEU A 529 -10.45 -3.90 10.94
C LEU A 529 -10.12 -4.56 12.28
N ILE A 530 -8.97 -5.24 12.33
CA ILE A 530 -8.45 -5.81 13.57
C ILE A 530 -7.31 -5.00 14.17
N GLY A 531 -6.83 -3.98 13.45
CA GLY A 531 -5.77 -3.12 13.96
C GLY A 531 -5.23 -2.15 12.92
N ILE A 532 -4.29 -1.34 13.38
CA ILE A 532 -3.62 -0.30 12.61
C ILE A 532 -2.16 -0.13 13.05
N ARG A 533 -1.28 0.12 12.09
CA ARG A 533 0.11 0.55 12.29
C ARG A 533 0.26 1.99 11.84
N TYR A 534 0.81 2.85 12.72
CA TYR A 534 1.27 4.16 12.29
C TYR A 534 2.65 4.04 11.65
N TRP A 535 2.79 4.44 10.38
CA TRP A 535 4.05 4.35 9.65
C TRP A 535 4.99 5.50 10.00
N ALA A 536 6.23 5.16 10.37
CA ALA A 536 7.33 6.08 10.66
C ALA A 536 6.94 7.20 11.66
N PRO A 537 6.47 6.84 12.88
CA PRO A 537 6.00 7.82 13.85
C PRO A 537 7.11 8.76 14.33
N ASP A 538 8.35 8.33 14.29
CA ASP A 538 9.52 8.95 14.87
C ASP A 538 10.58 9.40 13.83
N TYR A 539 10.21 9.52 12.57
CA TYR A 539 11.17 9.86 11.50
C TYR A 539 11.22 11.38 11.22
N GLU A 540 12.45 11.95 11.24
CA GLU A 540 12.69 13.37 10.95
C GLU A 540 12.76 13.69 9.45
N GLY A 541 13.25 12.83 8.58
CA GLY A 541 13.55 13.12 7.16
C GLY A 541 12.40 13.71 6.33
N GLU A 542 12.39 13.48 5.04
CA GLU A 542 11.38 14.04 4.10
C GLU A 542 9.92 13.69 4.44
N TRP A 543 9.72 12.64 5.25
CA TRP A 543 8.42 12.21 5.78
C TRP A 543 7.97 12.96 7.03
N TYR A 544 8.81 13.86 7.55
CA TYR A 544 8.63 14.59 8.80
C TYR A 544 7.21 15.15 9.05
N PRO A 545 6.48 15.76 8.08
CA PRO A 545 5.13 16.24 8.36
C PRO A 545 4.15 15.15 8.81
N MET A 546 4.42 13.89 8.48
CA MET A 546 3.62 12.72 8.90
C MET A 546 4.11 12.10 10.22
N SER A 547 5.31 12.45 10.70
CA SER A 547 5.81 12.02 12.01
C SER A 547 4.88 12.46 13.15
N MET A 548 4.91 11.72 14.25
CA MET A 548 4.23 12.08 15.50
C MET A 548 5.06 13.03 16.38
N PHE A 549 6.22 13.48 15.87
CA PHE A 549 7.12 14.41 16.56
C PHE A 549 7.38 15.66 15.73
N GLU A 550 7.62 16.78 16.43
CA GLU A 550 8.29 17.96 15.91
C GLU A 550 9.78 17.84 16.24
N PHE A 551 10.65 18.21 15.29
CA PHE A 551 12.09 18.06 15.47
C PHE A 551 12.80 19.40 15.51
N GLU A 552 13.64 19.60 16.51
CA GLU A 552 14.54 20.74 16.64
C GLU A 552 15.84 20.28 17.32
N ASN A 553 16.99 20.55 16.71
CA ASN A 553 18.32 20.25 17.26
C ASN A 553 18.48 18.77 17.72
N LYS A 554 17.96 17.83 16.94
CA LYS A 554 17.94 16.38 17.25
C LYS A 554 17.06 15.99 18.46
N VAL A 555 16.17 16.86 18.87
CA VAL A 555 15.14 16.54 19.87
C VAL A 555 13.81 16.42 19.18
N GLY A 556 13.20 15.24 19.23
CA GLY A 556 11.83 15.00 18.80
C GLY A 556 10.88 15.30 19.94
N THR A 557 10.03 16.33 19.80
CA THR A 557 8.98 16.67 20.78
C THR A 557 7.64 16.15 20.30
N ALA A 558 6.93 15.40 21.14
CA ALA A 558 5.67 14.75 20.78
C ALA A 558 4.58 15.75 20.36
N LYS A 559 3.95 15.49 19.21
CA LYS A 559 2.74 16.17 18.72
C LYS A 559 1.49 15.70 19.47
N GLN A 560 0.36 16.41 19.27
CA GLN A 560 -0.94 16.08 19.90
C GLN A 560 -1.39 14.64 19.66
N ILE A 561 -1.16 14.08 18.48
CA ILE A 561 -1.50 12.70 18.15
C ILE A 561 -0.82 11.70 19.10
N LEU A 562 0.41 11.99 19.54
CA LEU A 562 1.16 11.11 20.43
C LEU A 562 0.87 11.42 21.91
N THR A 563 0.77 12.69 22.29
CA THR A 563 0.42 13.05 23.68
C THR A 563 -0.96 12.55 24.08
N ASN A 564 -1.91 12.49 23.13
CA ASN A 564 -3.28 12.01 23.34
C ASN A 564 -3.47 10.55 22.88
N HIS A 565 -2.38 9.84 22.52
CA HIS A 565 -2.47 8.53 21.87
C HIS A 565 -3.27 7.51 22.69
N LYS A 566 -3.06 7.48 24.00
CA LYS A 566 -3.77 6.55 24.89
C LYS A 566 -5.29 6.76 24.84
N GLU A 567 -5.74 7.99 24.78
CA GLU A 567 -7.18 8.33 24.67
C GLU A 567 -7.73 8.03 23.25
N ILE A 568 -6.88 8.19 22.25
CA ILE A 568 -7.25 7.92 20.84
C ILE A 568 -7.51 6.43 20.60
N VAL A 569 -6.73 5.55 21.24
CA VAL A 569 -6.80 4.11 20.96
C VAL A 569 -7.75 3.33 21.88
N GLN A 570 -8.15 3.91 23.00
CA GLN A 570 -9.16 3.36 23.90
C GLN A 570 -10.56 3.42 23.28
#